data_531064bdf96b71d470580128a14252c5
#
_entry.id   531064bdf96b71d470580128a14252c5
#
_cell.length_a   1.000
_cell.length_b   1.000
_cell.length_c   1.000
_cell.angle_alpha   90.00
_cell.angle_beta   90.00
_cell.angle_gamma   90.00
#
_symmetry.space_group_name_H-M   'P 1'
#
loop_
_entity.id
_entity.type
_entity.pdbx_description
1 polymer ?
#
loop_
_entity_poly.entity_id
_entity_poly.type
_entity_poly.pdbx_seq_one_letter_code
_entity_poly.pdbx_strand_id
1 'polypeptide(L)'
;QASEPCADRFLRREVVIRPTVLVRSGAVALLCALLLAWDVDLLAAHGVAQGDQGFFLTNVGAAIGPFMYLGAKHMFTGYDHLLFLVGVLFFLYRFRDVVTYVSLFTLGHSVTLLVGVLWGVQANPFIVDAIIGLSVVYKAFDNMDGFRRFLGFQPNTKLAVLTFGLFHGFGLATTLQELSLSQEGLVTNMLSFNVGVEIGQILALMGVLIALSFWRTRVGFLKHAFMANALLMAGGFILMGYQIVGYLVNAS
;
A
#
# COMPACT_ATOMS: atom_id res chain seq x y z
N GLN A 1 -5.57 -2.55 -45.60
CA GLN A 1 -4.67 -3.28 -44.69
C GLN A 1 -4.65 -2.52 -43.35
N ALA A 2 -5.47 -2.98 -42.41
CA ALA A 2 -5.53 -2.41 -41.06
C ALA A 2 -4.29 -2.84 -40.26
N SER A 3 -3.53 -1.84 -39.77
CA SER A 3 -2.39 -2.02 -38.90
C SER A 3 -2.87 -2.55 -37.55
N GLU A 4 -2.53 -3.81 -37.24
CA GLU A 4 -2.73 -4.36 -35.88
C GLU A 4 -2.03 -3.48 -34.83
N PRO A 5 -2.68 -3.21 -33.68
CA PRO A 5 -2.05 -2.43 -32.63
C PRO A 5 -0.83 -3.14 -32.06
N CYS A 6 0.25 -2.40 -31.87
CA CYS A 6 1.60 -2.87 -31.46
C CYS A 6 1.59 -3.71 -30.17
N ALA A 7 0.56 -3.63 -29.35
CA ALA A 7 0.35 -4.40 -28.14
C ALA A 7 0.13 -5.90 -28.39
N ASP A 8 -0.53 -6.26 -29.48
CA ASP A 8 -0.89 -7.65 -29.77
C ASP A 8 0.31 -8.50 -30.26
N ARG A 9 1.33 -7.87 -30.81
CA ARG A 9 2.57 -8.54 -31.27
C ARG A 9 3.48 -8.96 -30.12
N PHE A 10 3.37 -8.34 -28.94
CA PHE A 10 4.15 -8.68 -27.75
C PHE A 10 3.57 -9.87 -26.97
N LEU A 11 2.26 -10.12 -27.06
CA LEU A 11 1.56 -11.15 -26.29
C LEU A 11 1.68 -12.56 -26.91
N ARG A 12 2.15 -12.72 -28.16
CA ARG A 12 2.30 -14.01 -28.85
C ARG A 12 3.64 -14.71 -28.65
N ARG A 13 4.58 -14.14 -27.88
CA ARG A 13 5.75 -14.92 -27.45
C ARG A 13 5.37 -15.71 -26.22
N GLU A 14 5.01 -16.96 -26.39
CA GLU A 14 4.93 -17.95 -25.31
C GLU A 14 6.24 -17.88 -24.51
N VAL A 15 6.16 -17.29 -23.31
CA VAL A 15 7.26 -17.35 -22.34
C VAL A 15 7.23 -18.76 -21.78
N VAL A 16 7.93 -19.69 -22.45
CA VAL A 16 8.21 -21.00 -21.90
C VAL A 16 9.12 -20.79 -20.69
N ILE A 17 8.52 -20.68 -19.51
CA ILE A 17 9.25 -20.58 -18.26
C ILE A 17 9.85 -21.96 -17.98
N ARG A 18 11.18 -22.08 -18.11
CA ARG A 18 11.88 -23.34 -17.79
C ARG A 18 11.63 -23.67 -16.31
N PRO A 19 11.30 -24.93 -15.95
CA PRO A 19 11.00 -25.33 -14.57
C PRO A 19 12.12 -24.98 -13.57
N THR A 20 13.37 -24.94 -14.00
CA THR A 20 14.52 -24.51 -13.21
C THR A 20 14.46 -23.02 -12.80
N VAL A 21 13.79 -22.16 -13.57
CA VAL A 21 13.58 -20.74 -13.21
C VAL A 21 12.50 -20.62 -12.15
N LEU A 22 11.42 -21.40 -12.26
CA LEU A 22 10.34 -21.44 -11.27
C LEU A 22 10.85 -21.87 -9.88
N VAL A 23 11.66 -22.94 -9.80
CA VAL A 23 12.22 -23.44 -8.53
C VAL A 23 13.17 -22.42 -7.89
N ARG A 24 14.05 -21.78 -8.68
CA ARG A 24 14.97 -20.76 -8.18
C ARG A 24 14.22 -19.50 -7.74
N SER A 25 13.15 -19.13 -8.44
CA SER A 25 12.31 -17.97 -8.10
C SER A 25 11.51 -18.21 -6.82
N GLY A 26 10.97 -19.40 -6.63
CA GLY A 26 10.28 -19.80 -5.40
C GLY A 26 11.21 -19.80 -4.18
N ALA A 27 12.44 -20.29 -4.33
CA ALA A 27 13.43 -20.28 -3.26
C ALA A 27 13.84 -18.84 -2.84
N VAL A 28 14.02 -17.93 -3.81
CA VAL A 28 14.33 -16.53 -3.53
C VAL A 28 13.13 -15.83 -2.87
N ALA A 29 11.91 -16.08 -3.36
CA ALA A 29 10.69 -15.52 -2.75
C ALA A 29 10.52 -16.03 -1.31
N LEU A 30 10.75 -17.31 -1.05
CA LEU A 30 10.71 -17.89 0.29
C LEU A 30 11.80 -17.30 1.19
N LEU A 31 13.02 -17.12 0.68
CA LEU A 31 14.13 -16.53 1.44
C LEU A 31 13.83 -15.06 1.78
N CYS A 32 13.32 -14.27 0.84
CA CYS A 32 12.88 -12.90 1.10
C CYS A 32 11.72 -12.84 2.11
N ALA A 33 10.78 -13.78 2.02
CA ALA A 33 9.68 -13.91 2.98
C ALA A 33 10.19 -14.26 4.38
N LEU A 34 11.15 -15.18 4.49
CA LEU A 34 11.77 -15.55 5.76
C LEU A 34 12.63 -14.42 6.35
N LEU A 35 13.33 -13.65 5.51
CA LEU A 35 14.09 -12.49 5.97
C LEU A 35 13.18 -11.35 6.45
N LEU A 36 12.03 -11.14 5.80
CA LEU A 36 11.01 -10.17 6.23
C LEU A 36 10.28 -10.63 7.51
N ALA A 37 10.14 -11.93 7.74
CA ALA A 37 9.52 -12.49 8.94
C ALA A 37 10.45 -12.46 10.18
N TRP A 38 11.73 -12.16 10.01
CA TRP A 38 12.70 -12.13 11.13
C TRP A 38 12.53 -10.89 12.01
N ASP A 39 11.99 -9.81 11.48
CA ASP A 39 11.74 -8.57 12.20
C ASP A 39 10.23 -8.40 12.43
N VAL A 40 9.74 -8.88 13.59
CA VAL A 40 8.30 -8.87 13.93
C VAL A 40 7.75 -7.44 14.00
N ASP A 41 8.59 -6.46 14.35
CA ASP A 41 8.22 -5.03 14.35
C ASP A 41 7.96 -4.48 12.93
N LEU A 42 8.52 -5.11 11.90
CA LEU A 42 8.27 -4.74 10.50
C LEU A 42 6.84 -5.09 10.02
N LEU A 43 6.18 -6.03 10.70
CA LEU A 43 4.85 -6.51 10.35
C LEU A 43 3.73 -5.74 11.04
N ALA A 44 4.06 -4.91 12.04
CA ALA A 44 3.13 -3.98 12.69
C ALA A 44 3.05 -2.65 11.90
N ALA A 45 2.63 -2.73 10.62
CA ALA A 45 2.80 -1.65 9.65
C ALA A 45 1.88 -0.43 9.87
N HIS A 46 0.75 -0.59 10.57
CA HIS A 46 -0.26 0.46 10.73
C HIS A 46 -0.18 1.24 12.05
N GLY A 47 0.76 0.93 12.93
CA GLY A 47 0.92 1.63 14.19
C GLY A 47 1.49 3.05 14.03
N VAL A 48 1.13 3.94 14.94
CA VAL A 48 1.94 5.12 15.24
C VAL A 48 3.27 4.64 15.80
N ALA A 49 4.41 5.12 15.25
CA ALA A 49 5.73 4.72 15.73
C ALA A 49 5.83 4.91 17.25
N GLN A 50 6.34 3.92 17.97
CA GLN A 50 6.36 3.90 19.43
C GLN A 50 6.96 5.19 20.04
N GLY A 51 7.96 5.77 19.39
CA GLY A 51 8.56 7.04 19.82
C GLY A 51 7.64 8.25 19.69
N ASP A 52 6.58 8.18 18.89
CA ASP A 52 5.65 9.29 18.65
C ASP A 52 4.38 9.18 19.52
N GLN A 53 4.08 8.03 20.08
CA GLN A 53 2.89 7.79 20.92
C GLN A 53 2.85 8.72 22.12
N GLY A 54 3.99 8.95 22.76
CA GLY A 54 4.11 9.88 23.89
C GLY A 54 3.68 11.31 23.55
N PHE A 55 3.98 11.78 22.33
CA PHE A 55 3.53 13.10 21.88
C PHE A 55 2.01 13.16 21.72
N PHE A 56 1.40 12.15 21.12
CA PHE A 56 -0.06 12.10 20.96
C PHE A 56 -0.80 12.11 22.31
N LEU A 57 -0.27 11.38 23.31
CA LEU A 57 -0.86 11.28 24.64
C LEU A 57 -0.72 12.55 25.48
N THR A 58 0.34 13.33 25.26
CA THR A 58 0.64 14.52 26.08
C THR A 58 0.22 15.83 25.44
N ASN A 59 -0.09 15.83 24.14
CA ASN A 59 -0.47 17.04 23.43
C ASN A 59 -1.89 17.48 23.81
N VAL A 60 -2.01 18.72 24.25
CA VAL A 60 -3.28 19.40 24.51
C VAL A 60 -3.38 20.63 23.60
N GLY A 61 -4.47 20.75 22.86
CA GLY A 61 -4.70 21.84 21.92
C GLY A 61 -4.13 21.61 20.51
N ALA A 62 -4.15 22.66 19.69
CA ALA A 62 -3.73 22.61 18.29
C ALA A 62 -2.21 22.65 18.15
N ALA A 63 -1.64 21.65 17.47
CA ALA A 63 -0.20 21.51 17.20
C ALA A 63 0.06 21.23 15.70
N ILE A 64 -0.20 22.21 14.83
CA ILE A 64 -0.21 22.07 13.36
C ILE A 64 1.10 21.45 12.82
N GLY A 65 2.25 22.07 13.14
CA GLY A 65 3.56 21.61 12.63
C GLY A 65 3.90 20.16 13.01
N PRO A 66 3.84 19.79 14.30
CA PRO A 66 4.06 18.43 14.75
C PRO A 66 3.11 17.42 14.09
N PHE A 67 1.80 17.69 13.99
CA PHE A 67 0.88 16.76 13.35
C PHE A 67 1.13 16.62 11.83
N MET A 68 1.50 17.71 11.13
CA MET A 68 1.95 17.64 9.75
C MET A 68 3.19 16.75 9.61
N TYR A 69 4.18 16.92 10.47
CA TYR A 69 5.38 16.08 10.46
C TYR A 69 5.05 14.60 10.69
N LEU A 70 4.18 14.30 11.66
CA LEU A 70 3.76 12.95 11.99
C LEU A 70 3.00 12.29 10.83
N GLY A 71 2.13 13.04 10.15
CA GLY A 71 1.45 12.58 8.94
C GLY A 71 2.41 12.25 7.80
N ALA A 72 3.39 13.12 7.54
CA ALA A 72 4.43 12.87 6.55
C ALA A 72 5.29 11.65 6.92
N LYS A 73 5.70 11.55 8.19
CA LYS A 73 6.46 10.41 8.71
C LYS A 73 5.70 9.11 8.56
N HIS A 74 4.41 9.08 8.87
CA HIS A 74 3.55 7.91 8.72
C HIS A 74 3.60 7.32 7.30
N MET A 75 3.58 8.17 6.26
CA MET A 75 3.68 7.73 4.87
C MET A 75 5.01 7.07 4.51
N PHE A 76 6.11 7.45 5.18
CA PHE A 76 7.42 6.83 4.97
C PHE A 76 7.62 5.56 5.81
N THR A 77 6.98 5.46 6.96
CA THR A 77 7.12 4.31 7.87
C THR A 77 6.08 3.23 7.63
N GLY A 78 4.95 3.55 6.97
CA GLY A 78 3.92 2.59 6.58
C GLY A 78 4.33 1.79 5.35
N TYR A 79 5.01 0.65 5.56
CA TYR A 79 5.51 -0.21 4.46
C TYR A 79 4.40 -0.73 3.55
N ASP A 80 3.23 -0.98 4.09
CA ASP A 80 2.02 -1.40 3.38
C ASP A 80 1.53 -0.35 2.39
N HIS A 81 1.51 0.93 2.78
CA HIS A 81 1.24 2.06 1.89
C HIS A 81 2.26 2.10 0.75
N LEU A 82 3.56 1.99 1.09
CA LEU A 82 4.63 2.02 0.09
C LEU A 82 4.53 0.84 -0.87
N LEU A 83 4.29 -0.38 -0.38
CA LEU A 83 4.13 -1.58 -1.22
C LEU A 83 2.93 -1.45 -2.14
N PHE A 84 1.79 -0.98 -1.63
CA PHE A 84 0.60 -0.74 -2.44
C PHE A 84 0.86 0.30 -3.52
N LEU A 85 1.46 1.44 -3.16
CA LEU A 85 1.78 2.52 -4.09
C LEU A 85 2.80 2.09 -5.15
N VAL A 86 3.84 1.32 -4.78
CA VAL A 86 4.75 0.71 -5.76
C VAL A 86 3.97 -0.16 -6.73
N GLY A 87 3.04 -0.99 -6.25
CA GLY A 87 2.16 -1.80 -7.08
C GLY A 87 1.32 -0.95 -8.05
N VAL A 88 0.70 0.12 -7.55
CA VAL A 88 -0.12 1.03 -8.37
C VAL A 88 0.71 1.71 -9.45
N LEU A 89 1.91 2.20 -9.10
CA LEU A 89 2.78 2.93 -10.02
C LEU A 89 3.52 2.02 -11.01
N PHE A 90 3.58 0.72 -10.77
CA PHE A 90 4.48 -0.21 -11.47
C PHE A 90 4.40 -0.12 -12.98
N PHE A 91 3.22 0.05 -13.54
CA PHE A 91 2.96 0.19 -14.98
C PHE A 91 2.33 1.54 -15.38
N LEU A 92 2.30 2.53 -14.49
CA LEU A 92 1.86 3.86 -14.83
C LEU A 92 3.02 4.69 -15.42
N TYR A 93 2.87 5.09 -16.67
CA TYR A 93 3.89 5.85 -17.40
C TYR A 93 3.53 7.33 -17.57
N ARG A 94 2.22 7.66 -17.52
CA ARG A 94 1.75 9.03 -17.72
C ARG A 94 1.58 9.72 -16.38
N PHE A 95 2.17 10.87 -16.21
CA PHE A 95 2.06 11.67 -14.99
C PHE A 95 0.60 11.94 -14.59
N ARG A 96 -0.27 12.21 -15.56
CA ARG A 96 -1.70 12.43 -15.31
C ARG A 96 -2.38 11.23 -14.67
N ASP A 97 -2.03 10.02 -15.10
CA ASP A 97 -2.61 8.81 -14.54
C ASP A 97 -2.10 8.61 -13.11
N VAL A 98 -0.81 8.85 -12.86
CA VAL A 98 -0.21 8.81 -11.52
C VAL A 98 -0.96 9.74 -10.58
N VAL A 99 -1.14 11.02 -10.96
CA VAL A 99 -1.89 12.00 -10.15
C VAL A 99 -3.30 11.51 -9.87
N THR A 100 -4.00 10.99 -10.89
CA THR A 100 -5.37 10.48 -10.71
C THR A 100 -5.46 9.36 -9.69
N TYR A 101 -4.59 8.35 -9.77
CA TYR A 101 -4.62 7.20 -8.85
C TYR A 101 -4.22 7.60 -7.43
N VAL A 102 -3.22 8.46 -7.32
CA VAL A 102 -2.75 8.99 -6.02
C VAL A 102 -3.85 9.80 -5.36
N SER A 103 -4.49 10.73 -6.09
CA SER A 103 -5.59 11.55 -5.53
C SER A 103 -6.78 10.69 -5.10
N LEU A 104 -7.13 9.63 -5.85
CA LEU A 104 -8.20 8.72 -5.45
C LEU A 104 -7.86 7.96 -4.16
N PHE A 105 -6.63 7.49 -4.03
CA PHE A 105 -6.18 6.84 -2.81
C PHE A 105 -6.21 7.80 -1.62
N THR A 106 -5.60 8.99 -1.76
CA THR A 106 -5.57 10.02 -0.71
C THR A 106 -6.97 10.46 -0.31
N LEU A 107 -7.87 10.64 -1.27
CA LEU A 107 -9.26 10.99 -0.99
C LEU A 107 -9.93 9.92 -0.12
N GLY A 108 -9.82 8.64 -0.50
CA GLY A 108 -10.35 7.55 0.31
C GLY A 108 -9.76 7.51 1.71
N HIS A 109 -8.44 7.58 1.81
CA HIS A 109 -7.70 7.58 3.07
C HIS A 109 -8.12 8.73 3.99
N SER A 110 -8.12 9.96 3.47
CA SER A 110 -8.44 11.16 4.28
C SER A 110 -9.89 11.15 4.76
N VAL A 111 -10.83 10.72 3.91
CA VAL A 111 -12.25 10.65 4.30
C VAL A 111 -12.44 9.69 5.48
N THR A 112 -11.91 8.48 5.40
CA THR A 112 -12.10 7.48 6.45
C THR A 112 -11.27 7.77 7.69
N LEU A 113 -10.10 8.35 7.56
CA LEU A 113 -9.33 8.82 8.71
C LEU A 113 -10.11 9.88 9.50
N LEU A 114 -10.61 10.91 8.82
CA LEU A 114 -11.39 11.96 9.47
C LEU A 114 -12.69 11.44 10.07
N VAL A 115 -13.45 10.68 9.29
CA VAL A 115 -14.70 10.05 9.75
C VAL A 115 -14.44 9.13 10.94
N GLY A 116 -13.45 8.25 10.85
CA GLY A 116 -13.08 7.32 11.91
C GLY A 116 -12.77 8.04 13.21
N VAL A 117 -11.83 8.99 13.17
CA VAL A 117 -11.38 9.70 14.37
C VAL A 117 -12.46 10.63 14.94
N LEU A 118 -13.17 11.41 14.10
CA LEU A 118 -14.13 12.41 14.57
C LEU A 118 -15.45 11.80 15.06
N TRP A 119 -15.92 10.71 14.45
CA TRP A 119 -17.18 10.04 14.86
C TRP A 119 -16.93 8.78 15.70
N GLY A 120 -15.68 8.44 15.99
CA GLY A 120 -15.36 7.28 16.82
C GLY A 120 -15.78 5.95 16.18
N VAL A 121 -15.73 5.86 14.84
CA VAL A 121 -16.07 4.61 14.14
C VAL A 121 -14.97 3.60 14.38
N GLN A 122 -15.28 2.55 15.15
CA GLN A 122 -14.33 1.49 15.47
C GLN A 122 -14.43 0.35 14.46
N ALA A 123 -13.27 -0.13 14.03
CA ALA A 123 -13.13 -1.33 13.22
C ALA A 123 -12.11 -2.26 13.89
N ASN A 124 -12.20 -3.56 13.64
CA ASN A 124 -11.19 -4.48 14.15
C ASN A 124 -9.88 -4.25 13.39
N PRO A 125 -8.77 -3.85 14.07
CA PRO A 125 -7.51 -3.50 13.41
C PRO A 125 -6.95 -4.65 12.59
N PHE A 126 -6.99 -5.88 13.10
CA PHE A 126 -6.49 -7.06 12.38
C PHE A 126 -7.23 -7.29 11.06
N ILE A 127 -8.56 -7.09 11.03
CA ILE A 127 -9.36 -7.28 9.81
C ILE A 127 -9.01 -6.17 8.80
N VAL A 128 -8.92 -4.93 9.25
CA VAL A 128 -8.57 -3.80 8.39
C VAL A 128 -7.19 -4.00 7.78
N ASP A 129 -6.21 -4.34 8.60
CA ASP A 129 -4.83 -4.57 8.15
C ASP A 129 -4.71 -5.79 7.24
N ALA A 130 -5.51 -6.85 7.45
CA ALA A 130 -5.59 -7.96 6.51
C ALA A 130 -6.12 -7.52 5.13
N ILE A 131 -7.13 -6.63 5.09
CA ILE A 131 -7.65 -6.05 3.83
C ILE A 131 -6.58 -5.18 3.16
N ILE A 132 -5.79 -4.46 3.95
CA ILE A 132 -4.67 -3.67 3.45
C ILE A 132 -3.60 -4.58 2.82
N GLY A 133 -3.21 -5.66 3.49
CA GLY A 133 -2.35 -6.70 2.90
C GLY A 133 -2.93 -7.27 1.60
N LEU A 134 -4.24 -7.55 1.57
CA LEU A 134 -4.96 -7.99 0.37
C LEU A 134 -4.90 -6.97 -0.76
N SER A 135 -4.89 -5.67 -0.48
CA SER A 135 -4.77 -4.62 -1.50
C SER A 135 -3.48 -4.72 -2.30
N VAL A 136 -2.38 -5.09 -1.63
CA VAL A 136 -1.06 -5.34 -2.27
C VAL A 136 -1.13 -6.58 -3.15
N VAL A 137 -1.73 -7.68 -2.66
CA VAL A 137 -1.97 -8.91 -3.45
C VAL A 137 -2.80 -8.61 -4.68
N TYR A 138 -3.92 -7.91 -4.50
CA TYR A 138 -4.82 -7.51 -5.59
C TYR A 138 -4.07 -6.74 -6.68
N LYS A 139 -3.28 -5.74 -6.29
CA LYS A 139 -2.59 -4.89 -7.27
C LYS A 139 -1.45 -5.62 -7.97
N ALA A 140 -0.73 -6.46 -7.27
CA ALA A 140 0.30 -7.31 -7.88
C ALA A 140 -0.31 -8.33 -8.87
N PHE A 141 -1.44 -8.94 -8.52
CA PHE A 141 -2.19 -9.84 -9.40
C PHE A 141 -2.72 -9.13 -10.65
N ASP A 142 -3.25 -7.91 -10.49
CA ASP A 142 -3.67 -7.02 -11.57
C ASP A 142 -2.50 -6.70 -12.52
N ASN A 143 -1.34 -6.37 -11.99
CA ASN A 143 -0.13 -6.07 -12.76
C ASN A 143 0.39 -7.28 -13.57
N MET A 144 0.10 -8.51 -13.14
CA MET A 144 0.43 -9.74 -13.84
C MET A 144 -0.63 -10.17 -14.86
N ASP A 145 -1.65 -9.33 -15.11
CA ASP A 145 -2.80 -9.61 -15.98
C ASP A 145 -3.64 -10.81 -15.49
N GLY A 146 -3.59 -11.06 -14.16
CA GLY A 146 -4.22 -12.21 -13.54
C GLY A 146 -5.76 -12.20 -13.69
N PHE A 147 -6.41 -11.05 -13.51
CA PHE A 147 -7.86 -10.95 -13.63
C PHE A 147 -8.35 -11.36 -15.02
N ARG A 148 -7.71 -10.89 -16.09
CA ARG A 148 -8.08 -11.27 -17.47
C ARG A 148 -7.81 -12.74 -17.74
N ARG A 149 -6.67 -13.26 -17.30
CA ARG A 149 -6.24 -14.65 -17.59
C ARG A 149 -7.07 -15.68 -16.86
N PHE A 150 -7.40 -15.45 -15.59
CA PHE A 150 -8.08 -16.44 -14.76
C PHE A 150 -9.58 -16.20 -14.63
N LEU A 151 -10.04 -14.94 -14.66
CA LEU A 151 -11.44 -14.59 -14.42
C LEU A 151 -12.14 -14.04 -15.67
N GLY A 152 -11.40 -13.76 -16.75
CA GLY A 152 -11.97 -13.29 -18.02
C GLY A 152 -12.43 -11.83 -18.02
N PHE A 153 -12.26 -11.07 -16.95
CA PHE A 153 -12.62 -9.67 -16.86
C PHE A 153 -11.52 -8.80 -16.24
N GLN A 154 -11.60 -7.49 -16.45
CA GLN A 154 -10.68 -6.51 -15.83
C GLN A 154 -11.47 -5.63 -14.87
N PRO A 155 -11.18 -5.66 -13.55
CA PRO A 155 -11.81 -4.77 -12.59
C PRO A 155 -11.45 -3.30 -12.86
N ASN A 156 -12.33 -2.39 -12.42
CA ASN A 156 -12.04 -0.96 -12.51
C ASN A 156 -10.97 -0.59 -11.46
N THR A 157 -9.73 -0.42 -11.92
CA THR A 157 -8.58 -0.14 -11.05
C THR A 157 -8.74 1.17 -10.27
N LYS A 158 -9.42 2.18 -10.83
CA LYS A 158 -9.65 3.45 -10.11
C LYS A 158 -10.57 3.25 -8.92
N LEU A 159 -11.66 2.49 -9.11
CA LEU A 159 -12.57 2.15 -8.02
C LEU A 159 -11.87 1.31 -6.96
N ALA A 160 -11.06 0.33 -7.36
CA ALA A 160 -10.29 -0.48 -6.44
C ALA A 160 -9.32 0.36 -5.59
N VAL A 161 -8.58 1.29 -6.21
CA VAL A 161 -7.64 2.18 -5.51
C VAL A 161 -8.36 3.10 -4.53
N LEU A 162 -9.50 3.67 -4.88
CA LEU A 162 -10.34 4.46 -3.97
C LEU A 162 -10.81 3.59 -2.78
N THR A 163 -11.33 2.39 -3.05
CA THR A 163 -11.81 1.47 -2.01
C THR A 163 -10.71 1.06 -1.05
N PHE A 164 -9.52 0.72 -1.56
CA PHE A 164 -8.39 0.40 -0.70
C PHE A 164 -7.89 1.61 0.08
N GLY A 165 -7.93 2.82 -0.51
CA GLY A 165 -7.68 4.06 0.23
C GLY A 165 -8.59 4.21 1.45
N LEU A 166 -9.90 3.92 1.31
CA LEU A 166 -10.84 3.92 2.44
C LEU A 166 -10.39 2.98 3.56
N PHE A 167 -9.99 1.75 3.26
CA PHE A 167 -9.51 0.80 4.27
C PHE A 167 -8.21 1.26 4.94
N HIS A 168 -7.26 1.81 4.19
CA HIS A 168 -6.02 2.35 4.74
C HIS A 168 -6.27 3.48 5.74
N GLY A 169 -7.22 4.38 5.45
CA GLY A 169 -7.60 5.44 6.38
C GLY A 169 -8.25 4.91 7.66
N PHE A 170 -9.04 3.84 7.58
CA PHE A 170 -9.60 3.18 8.76
C PHE A 170 -8.53 2.54 9.65
N GLY A 171 -7.50 1.90 9.09
CA GLY A 171 -6.42 1.31 9.87
C GLY A 171 -5.77 2.34 10.78
N LEU A 172 -5.40 3.48 10.23
CA LEU A 172 -4.82 4.57 11.01
C LEU A 172 -5.82 5.20 11.99
N ALA A 173 -7.10 5.37 11.58
CA ALA A 173 -8.12 5.94 12.45
C ALA A 173 -8.30 5.10 13.73
N THR A 174 -8.32 3.78 13.60
CA THR A 174 -8.45 2.85 14.73
C THR A 174 -7.27 3.02 15.70
N THR A 175 -6.05 3.04 15.18
CA THR A 175 -4.84 3.23 16.00
C THR A 175 -4.84 4.58 16.73
N LEU A 176 -5.25 5.66 16.06
CA LEU A 176 -5.31 6.98 16.68
C LEU A 176 -6.40 7.08 17.77
N GLN A 177 -7.51 6.35 17.63
CA GLN A 177 -8.55 6.27 18.65
C GLN A 177 -8.06 5.55 19.91
N GLU A 178 -7.25 4.50 19.77
CA GLU A 178 -6.64 3.78 20.91
C GLU A 178 -5.72 4.70 21.74
N LEU A 179 -5.14 5.73 21.14
CA LEU A 179 -4.29 6.72 21.82
C LEU A 179 -5.08 7.75 22.62
N SER A 180 -6.42 7.71 22.65
CA SER A 180 -7.27 8.61 23.44
C SER A 180 -6.89 10.09 23.27
N LEU A 181 -6.85 10.58 22.02
CA LEU A 181 -6.45 11.94 21.67
C LEU A 181 -7.30 13.01 22.40
N SER A 182 -6.65 14.13 22.80
CA SER A 182 -7.35 15.28 23.37
C SER A 182 -8.38 15.82 22.37
N GLN A 183 -9.60 16.09 22.85
CA GLN A 183 -10.66 16.71 22.04
C GLN A 183 -10.33 18.17 21.69
N GLU A 184 -9.51 18.82 22.51
CA GLU A 184 -9.09 20.19 22.27
C GLU A 184 -8.12 20.26 21.08
N GLY A 185 -8.53 20.97 20.04
CA GLY A 185 -7.75 21.08 18.80
C GLY A 185 -7.77 19.84 17.89
N LEU A 186 -8.58 18.81 18.19
CA LEU A 186 -8.60 17.54 17.45
C LEU A 186 -8.80 17.73 15.94
N VAL A 187 -9.79 18.51 15.53
CA VAL A 187 -10.09 18.76 14.11
C VAL A 187 -8.89 19.39 13.40
N THR A 188 -8.30 20.43 14.01
CA THR A 188 -7.12 21.12 13.45
C THR A 188 -5.94 20.18 13.34
N ASN A 189 -5.72 19.35 14.36
CA ASN A 189 -4.64 18.36 14.38
C ASN A 189 -4.83 17.29 13.30
N MET A 190 -6.05 16.77 13.14
CA MET A 190 -6.35 15.76 12.10
C MET A 190 -6.24 16.32 10.68
N LEU A 191 -6.69 17.55 10.45
CA LEU A 191 -6.49 18.22 9.16
C LEU A 191 -5.00 18.43 8.86
N SER A 192 -4.25 18.88 9.86
CA SER A 192 -2.79 19.07 9.73
C SER A 192 -2.07 17.75 9.46
N PHE A 193 -2.47 16.69 10.13
CA PHE A 193 -1.95 15.33 9.88
C PHE A 193 -2.23 14.89 8.45
N ASN A 194 -3.46 15.06 7.93
CA ASN A 194 -3.81 14.72 6.55
C ASN A 194 -2.97 15.51 5.53
N VAL A 195 -2.75 16.82 5.74
CA VAL A 195 -1.84 17.61 4.90
C VAL A 195 -0.43 17.03 4.93
N GLY A 196 0.03 16.61 6.10
CA GLY A 196 1.31 15.90 6.25
C GLY A 196 1.37 14.60 5.46
N VAL A 197 0.32 13.78 5.53
CA VAL A 197 0.18 12.54 4.74
C VAL A 197 0.31 12.83 3.24
N GLU A 198 -0.36 13.87 2.72
CA GLU A 198 -0.25 14.26 1.31
C GLU A 198 1.17 14.65 0.92
N ILE A 199 1.84 15.47 1.75
CA ILE A 199 3.23 15.86 1.52
C ILE A 199 4.15 14.65 1.52
N GLY A 200 4.04 13.79 2.54
CA GLY A 200 4.82 12.55 2.65
C GLY A 200 4.59 11.63 1.45
N GLN A 201 3.34 11.48 1.02
CA GLN A 201 2.97 10.68 -0.14
C GLN A 201 3.59 11.21 -1.44
N ILE A 202 3.53 12.52 -1.67
CA ILE A 202 4.15 13.13 -2.87
C ILE A 202 5.65 12.86 -2.87
N LEU A 203 6.33 13.04 -1.75
CA LEU A 203 7.77 12.79 -1.63
C LEU A 203 8.12 11.31 -1.85
N ALA A 204 7.40 10.40 -1.19
CA ALA A 204 7.59 8.95 -1.36
C ALA A 204 7.37 8.52 -2.82
N LEU A 205 6.31 9.03 -3.45
CA LEU A 205 5.99 8.75 -4.85
C LEU A 205 7.03 9.29 -5.82
N MET A 206 7.58 10.47 -5.57
CA MET A 206 8.68 10.99 -6.39
C MET A 206 9.89 10.03 -6.35
N GLY A 207 10.26 9.56 -5.17
CA GLY A 207 11.33 8.57 -5.01
C GLY A 207 11.05 7.26 -5.78
N VAL A 208 9.84 6.70 -5.61
CA VAL A 208 9.40 5.49 -6.31
C VAL A 208 9.39 5.69 -7.82
N LEU A 209 8.85 6.82 -8.31
CA LEU A 209 8.79 7.11 -9.75
C LEU A 209 10.19 7.28 -10.36
N ILE A 210 11.11 7.94 -9.67
CA ILE A 210 12.51 8.06 -10.11
C ILE A 210 13.13 6.67 -10.22
N ALA A 211 13.01 5.84 -9.20
CA ALA A 211 13.56 4.48 -9.18
C ALA A 211 12.95 3.60 -10.29
N LEU A 212 11.62 3.62 -10.43
CA LEU A 212 10.93 2.88 -11.48
C LEU A 212 11.27 3.40 -12.88
N SER A 213 11.36 4.71 -13.08
CA SER A 213 11.71 5.31 -14.37
C SER A 213 13.11 4.87 -14.78
N PHE A 214 14.07 4.90 -13.87
CA PHE A 214 15.43 4.43 -14.12
C PHE A 214 15.47 2.91 -14.43
N TRP A 215 14.70 2.11 -13.70
CA TRP A 215 14.64 0.67 -13.95
C TRP A 215 13.97 0.33 -15.28
N ARG A 216 12.88 1.04 -15.63
CA ARG A 216 12.13 0.84 -16.88
C ARG A 216 12.96 1.09 -18.14
N THR A 217 14.05 1.88 -18.05
CA THR A 217 14.98 2.09 -19.18
C THR A 217 15.93 0.92 -19.40
N ARG A 218 16.03 -0.03 -18.46
CA ARG A 218 16.99 -1.13 -18.55
C ARG A 218 16.47 -2.25 -19.46
N VAL A 219 17.39 -2.78 -20.27
CA VAL A 219 17.12 -3.98 -21.07
C VAL A 219 16.76 -5.13 -20.12
N GLY A 220 15.57 -5.71 -20.28
CA GLY A 220 15.09 -6.79 -19.40
C GLY A 220 14.11 -6.38 -18.30
N PHE A 221 13.70 -5.10 -18.20
CA PHE A 221 12.67 -4.68 -17.25
C PHE A 221 11.44 -5.60 -17.31
N LEU A 222 10.87 -5.82 -18.50
CA LEU A 222 9.67 -6.68 -18.66
C LEU A 222 9.92 -8.14 -18.24
N LYS A 223 11.15 -8.65 -18.41
CA LYS A 223 11.51 -10.00 -17.97
C LYS A 223 11.49 -10.13 -16.45
N HIS A 224 11.88 -9.09 -15.73
CA HIS A 224 11.91 -9.07 -14.27
C HIS A 224 10.63 -8.51 -13.65
N ALA A 225 9.77 -7.84 -14.43
CA ALA A 225 8.52 -7.25 -13.96
C ALA A 225 7.57 -8.30 -13.36
N PHE A 226 7.46 -9.48 -14.00
CA PHE A 226 6.66 -10.59 -13.46
C PHE A 226 7.18 -11.05 -12.09
N MET A 227 8.49 -11.25 -11.97
CA MET A 227 9.15 -11.64 -10.72
C MET A 227 8.92 -10.61 -9.62
N ALA A 228 9.09 -9.32 -9.93
CA ALA A 228 8.90 -8.24 -8.97
C ALA A 228 7.44 -8.19 -8.47
N ASN A 229 6.46 -8.35 -9.36
CA ASN A 229 5.06 -8.41 -8.94
C ASN A 229 4.72 -9.70 -8.19
N ALA A 230 5.35 -10.84 -8.51
CA ALA A 230 5.21 -12.07 -7.72
C ALA A 230 5.77 -11.90 -6.30
N LEU A 231 6.91 -11.23 -6.14
CA LEU A 231 7.46 -10.89 -4.82
C LEU A 231 6.57 -9.91 -4.06
N LEU A 232 6.04 -8.90 -4.75
CA LEU A 232 5.09 -7.96 -4.17
C LEU A 232 3.83 -8.67 -3.67
N MET A 233 3.29 -9.62 -4.47
CA MET A 233 2.15 -10.45 -4.10
C MET A 233 2.45 -11.33 -2.89
N ALA A 234 3.63 -11.96 -2.85
CA ALA A 234 4.07 -12.75 -1.71
C ALA A 234 4.16 -11.90 -0.43
N GLY A 235 4.71 -10.69 -0.50
CA GLY A 235 4.73 -9.73 0.60
C GLY A 235 3.32 -9.38 1.09
N GLY A 236 2.39 -9.12 0.17
CA GLY A 236 0.99 -8.87 0.52
C GLY A 236 0.32 -10.05 1.22
N PHE A 237 0.57 -11.30 0.78
CA PHE A 237 0.07 -12.51 1.47
C PHE A 237 0.67 -12.69 2.87
N ILE A 238 1.94 -12.34 3.07
CA ILE A 238 2.58 -12.40 4.39
C ILE A 238 1.92 -11.38 5.33
N LEU A 239 1.74 -10.13 4.88
CA LEU A 239 1.06 -9.10 5.66
C LEU A 239 -0.36 -9.53 6.03
N MET A 240 -1.15 -9.98 5.04
CA MET A 240 -2.51 -10.46 5.26
C MET A 240 -2.55 -11.66 6.22
N GLY A 241 -1.68 -12.65 6.01
CA GLY A 241 -1.63 -13.86 6.83
C GLY A 241 -1.26 -13.57 8.29
N TYR A 242 -0.30 -12.67 8.52
CA TYR A 242 0.08 -12.24 9.86
C TYR A 242 -1.11 -11.63 10.61
N GLN A 243 -1.86 -10.75 9.96
CA GLN A 243 -3.02 -10.11 10.57
C GLN A 243 -4.18 -11.09 10.84
N ILE A 244 -4.44 -12.04 9.92
CA ILE A 244 -5.44 -13.08 10.13
C ILE A 244 -5.08 -13.97 11.32
N VAL A 245 -3.80 -14.38 11.44
CA VAL A 245 -3.33 -15.16 12.60
C VAL A 245 -3.48 -14.34 13.88
N GLY A 246 -3.08 -13.06 13.87
CA GLY A 246 -3.26 -12.15 14.99
C GLY A 246 -4.73 -12.06 15.44
N TYR A 247 -5.65 -11.95 14.48
CA TYR A 247 -7.09 -11.95 14.77
C TYR A 247 -7.55 -13.24 15.46
N LEU A 248 -7.15 -14.40 14.93
CA LEU A 248 -7.57 -15.71 15.47
C LEU A 248 -7.01 -15.95 16.88
N VAL A 249 -5.77 -15.54 17.15
CA VAL A 249 -5.13 -15.69 18.46
C VAL A 249 -5.75 -14.77 19.51
N ASN A 250 -6.15 -13.55 19.14
CA ASN A 250 -6.74 -12.60 20.08
C ASN A 250 -8.26 -12.77 20.24
N ALA A 251 -8.93 -13.55 19.36
CA ALA A 251 -10.34 -13.87 19.44
C ALA A 251 -10.61 -15.14 20.27
N SER A 252 -9.57 -15.91 20.60
CA SER A 252 -9.63 -17.13 21.43
C SER A 252 -9.34 -16.82 22.89
#